data_4dc5715af5cf72ed52f4627b2ef75a7a
#
_entry.id   4dc5715af5cf72ed52f4627b2ef75a7a
#
_cell.length_a   1.000
_cell.length_b   1.000
_cell.length_c   1.000
_cell.angle_alpha   90.00
_cell.angle_beta   90.00
_cell.angle_gamma   90.00
#
_symmetry.space_group_name_H-M   'P 1'
#
loop_
_entity.id
_entity.type
_entity.pdbx_description
1 polymer ?
#
loop_
_entity_poly.entity_id
_entity_poly.type
_entity_poly.pdbx_seq_one_letter_code
_entity_poly.pdbx_strand_id
1 'polypeptide(L)'
;LDVVTYRLVGHSTSDQNAYRTKEEIEDWRSHDPIVKFREALVEAGVESDEFFAKLLQDTADRMTMICRAADDKEISPYVDFDKNPDYLANLMFSNETVRSMGAPDQKLNVTGPKESCKRYADLAKKEHFAFDKDGNKFSDMKVYNIRDAIFEPLINKYYEDPTLVAYGEDVRDWGGAYAVYRGLMDVIPHSRLFNSPISEAAIVGTAVGYCMCGGRAVVELMYCDFLGRAGDEVFNQMSKWQAMSAGILKMPMILRMSVGAKYGAQHSQDWVAIVSHIPGLKVFFPATPYEAKGIMQAALNGTDPCVIFESQRIYGKGEEFHEGGVPAEEYEWAPGAVNKVRDGKDLTILTIGATLYRAVDAAKTLSEKYGIEADVINMPSLVPLDYTDLIASVKKTGRVVLASDACARGTFLNEIAENLTNMCFDYLDAPPVVIGARNWITPPHEFDKYFFPYAEWIIDAVNARLIPLEGYTSTTTPDEAEIIRRNKLGV
;
A
#
# COMPACT_ATOMS: atom_id res chain seq x y z
N LEU A 1 -9.63 26.89 -3.46
CA LEU A 1 -10.65 26.88 -4.50
C LEU A 1 -12.02 26.77 -3.84
N ASP A 2 -12.89 27.74 -4.11
CA ASP A 2 -14.30 27.72 -3.69
C ASP A 2 -15.15 27.45 -4.93
N VAL A 3 -15.91 26.35 -4.93
CA VAL A 3 -16.73 25.91 -6.06
C VAL A 3 -18.20 25.93 -5.63
N VAL A 4 -18.94 26.91 -6.14
CA VAL A 4 -20.37 27.03 -5.90
C VAL A 4 -21.09 26.12 -6.90
N THR A 5 -21.86 25.15 -6.40
CA THR A 5 -22.57 24.17 -7.20
C THR A 5 -24.02 24.04 -6.74
N TYR A 6 -24.89 23.61 -7.66
CA TYR A 6 -26.28 23.26 -7.38
C TYR A 6 -26.70 22.05 -8.20
N ARG A 7 -27.39 21.11 -7.57
CA ARG A 7 -27.93 19.94 -8.27
C ARG A 7 -29.31 20.24 -8.84
N LEU A 8 -29.41 20.40 -10.15
CA LEU A 8 -30.67 20.76 -10.84
C LEU A 8 -31.72 19.63 -10.83
N VAL A 9 -31.30 18.38 -10.74
CA VAL A 9 -32.19 17.19 -10.73
C VAL A 9 -32.25 16.57 -9.34
N GLY A 10 -33.25 15.74 -9.05
CA GLY A 10 -33.38 15.03 -7.79
C GLY A 10 -32.23 14.06 -7.51
N HIS A 11 -32.14 13.59 -6.27
CA HIS A 11 -31.12 12.66 -5.81
C HIS A 11 -31.09 11.35 -6.62
N SER A 12 -32.27 10.87 -7.03
CA SER A 12 -32.44 9.67 -7.84
C SER A 12 -33.55 9.89 -8.87
N THR A 13 -33.71 8.93 -9.79
CA THR A 13 -34.77 8.99 -10.81
C THR A 13 -36.18 8.98 -10.22
N SER A 14 -36.35 8.50 -8.98
CA SER A 14 -37.62 8.49 -8.25
C SER A 14 -37.86 9.72 -7.37
N ASP A 15 -36.86 10.62 -7.23
CA ASP A 15 -36.95 11.83 -6.40
C ASP A 15 -37.78 12.91 -7.12
N GLN A 16 -38.93 13.23 -6.54
CA GLN A 16 -39.87 14.22 -7.08
C GLN A 16 -39.50 15.66 -6.76
N ASN A 17 -38.40 15.92 -6.08
CA ASN A 17 -37.94 17.25 -5.66
C ASN A 17 -38.96 18.06 -4.84
N ALA A 18 -39.85 17.42 -4.08
CA ALA A 18 -40.90 18.09 -3.31
C ALA A 18 -40.39 19.07 -2.23
N TYR A 19 -39.12 19.00 -1.89
CA TYR A 19 -38.43 19.85 -0.90
C TYR A 19 -37.86 21.15 -1.49
N ARG A 20 -38.00 21.37 -2.82
CA ARG A 20 -37.53 22.58 -3.52
C ARG A 20 -38.65 23.18 -4.37
N THR A 21 -38.61 24.49 -4.60
CA THR A 21 -39.55 25.13 -5.50
C THR A 21 -39.06 25.09 -6.97
N LYS A 22 -39.97 25.23 -7.90
CA LYS A 22 -39.60 25.34 -9.32
C LYS A 22 -38.83 26.65 -9.58
N GLU A 23 -39.21 27.69 -8.89
CA GLU A 23 -38.57 29.02 -8.99
C GLU A 23 -37.12 28.96 -8.55
N GLU A 24 -36.83 28.28 -7.45
CA GLU A 24 -35.45 28.05 -6.99
C GLU A 24 -34.60 27.29 -8.04
N ILE A 25 -35.13 26.20 -8.59
CA ILE A 25 -34.43 25.41 -9.61
C ILE A 25 -34.17 26.26 -10.87
N GLU A 26 -35.13 27.07 -11.29
CA GLU A 26 -34.99 27.92 -12.48
C GLU A 26 -34.01 29.07 -12.26
N ASP A 27 -33.99 29.64 -11.06
CA ASP A 27 -32.98 30.63 -10.68
C ASP A 27 -31.57 30.07 -10.81
N TRP A 28 -31.30 28.90 -10.21
CA TRP A 28 -30.01 28.22 -10.34
C TRP A 28 -29.68 27.83 -11.79
N ARG A 29 -30.67 27.42 -12.58
CA ARG A 29 -30.49 27.12 -14.01
C ARG A 29 -30.02 28.34 -14.80
N SER A 30 -30.51 29.54 -14.42
CA SER A 30 -30.08 30.79 -15.05
C SER A 30 -28.60 31.12 -14.78
N HIS A 31 -28.00 30.50 -13.76
CA HIS A 31 -26.59 30.66 -13.39
C HIS A 31 -25.69 29.54 -13.95
N ASP A 32 -26.21 28.66 -14.85
CA ASP A 32 -25.43 27.57 -15.44
C ASP A 32 -24.15 28.12 -16.11
N PRO A 33 -22.95 27.68 -15.66
CA PRO A 33 -21.70 28.22 -16.18
C PRO A 33 -21.47 27.89 -17.65
N ILE A 34 -22.03 26.81 -18.18
CA ILE A 34 -21.94 26.46 -19.61
C ILE A 34 -22.69 27.48 -20.44
N VAL A 35 -23.91 27.83 -20.04
CA VAL A 35 -24.74 28.84 -20.74
C VAL A 35 -24.05 30.21 -20.65
N LYS A 36 -23.62 30.62 -19.46
CA LYS A 36 -22.92 31.91 -19.24
C LYS A 36 -21.62 32.01 -20.02
N PHE A 37 -20.84 30.94 -20.10
CA PHE A 37 -19.60 30.93 -20.86
C PHE A 37 -19.84 31.02 -22.37
N ARG A 38 -20.86 30.32 -22.88
CA ARG A 38 -21.29 30.48 -24.28
C ARG A 38 -21.68 31.93 -24.60
N GLU A 39 -22.54 32.54 -23.76
CA GLU A 39 -22.97 33.94 -23.93
C GLU A 39 -21.74 34.88 -23.97
N ALA A 40 -20.80 34.71 -23.06
CA ALA A 40 -19.56 35.53 -23.00
C ALA A 40 -18.68 35.35 -24.25
N LEU A 41 -18.55 34.14 -24.80
CA LEU A 41 -17.79 33.86 -26.03
C LEU A 41 -18.42 34.52 -27.25
N VAL A 42 -19.75 34.50 -27.35
CA VAL A 42 -20.49 35.15 -28.44
C VAL A 42 -20.38 36.69 -28.31
N GLU A 43 -20.58 37.23 -27.13
CA GLU A 43 -20.47 38.68 -26.88
C GLU A 43 -19.04 39.20 -27.16
N ALA A 44 -18.02 38.40 -26.83
CA ALA A 44 -16.62 38.75 -27.13
C ALA A 44 -16.24 38.55 -28.60
N GLY A 45 -17.13 38.03 -29.47
CA GLY A 45 -16.87 37.78 -30.87
C GLY A 45 -15.85 36.67 -31.13
N VAL A 46 -15.64 35.79 -30.15
CA VAL A 46 -14.72 34.63 -30.26
C VAL A 46 -15.35 33.52 -31.09
N GLU A 47 -16.67 33.27 -30.86
CA GLU A 47 -17.45 32.26 -31.59
C GLU A 47 -18.87 32.79 -31.89
N SER A 48 -19.61 32.09 -32.73
CA SER A 48 -20.97 32.47 -33.11
C SER A 48 -22.02 31.50 -32.56
N ASP A 49 -23.29 31.92 -32.54
CA ASP A 49 -24.39 31.05 -32.17
C ASP A 49 -24.55 29.88 -33.16
N GLU A 50 -24.23 30.07 -34.44
CA GLU A 50 -24.25 29.03 -35.48
C GLU A 50 -23.18 27.96 -35.15
N PHE A 51 -22.01 28.37 -34.71
CA PHE A 51 -20.95 27.42 -34.25
C PHE A 51 -21.45 26.54 -33.11
N PHE A 52 -22.06 27.14 -32.10
CA PHE A 52 -22.57 26.36 -30.97
C PHE A 52 -23.76 25.48 -31.34
N ALA A 53 -24.64 25.93 -32.19
CA ALA A 53 -25.74 25.12 -32.71
C ALA A 53 -25.23 23.88 -33.48
N LYS A 54 -24.22 24.08 -34.33
CA LYS A 54 -23.58 23.00 -35.06
C LYS A 54 -22.84 22.04 -34.10
N LEU A 55 -22.10 22.55 -33.12
CA LEU A 55 -21.39 21.74 -32.12
C LEU A 55 -22.35 20.85 -31.33
N LEU A 56 -23.52 21.38 -30.94
CA LEU A 56 -24.56 20.60 -30.26
C LEU A 56 -25.12 19.50 -31.17
N GLN A 57 -25.39 19.81 -32.45
CA GLN A 57 -25.89 18.83 -33.39
C GLN A 57 -24.85 17.72 -33.66
N ASP A 58 -23.61 18.09 -33.95
CA ASP A 58 -22.51 17.15 -34.18
C ASP A 58 -22.30 16.23 -32.96
N THR A 59 -22.44 16.79 -31.75
CA THR A 59 -22.36 16.02 -30.49
C THR A 59 -23.53 15.05 -30.36
N ALA A 60 -24.76 15.48 -30.64
CA ALA A 60 -25.94 14.63 -30.58
C ALA A 60 -25.86 13.47 -31.61
N ASP A 61 -25.38 13.76 -32.81
CA ASP A 61 -25.18 12.74 -33.84
C ASP A 61 -24.11 11.74 -33.46
N ARG A 62 -22.98 12.21 -32.88
CA ARG A 62 -21.93 11.35 -32.37
C ARG A 62 -22.43 10.47 -31.23
N MET A 63 -23.16 11.02 -30.25
CA MET A 63 -23.76 10.23 -29.17
C MET A 63 -24.72 9.18 -29.68
N THR A 64 -25.54 9.52 -30.69
CA THR A 64 -26.43 8.56 -31.34
C THR A 64 -25.66 7.41 -31.97
N MET A 65 -24.56 7.69 -32.66
CA MET A 65 -23.69 6.65 -33.24
C MET A 65 -23.07 5.76 -32.16
N ILE A 66 -22.58 6.36 -31.09
CA ILE A 66 -22.00 5.62 -29.96
C ILE A 66 -23.02 4.71 -29.30
N CYS A 67 -24.24 5.21 -29.04
CA CYS A 67 -25.31 4.41 -28.46
C CYS A 67 -25.68 3.22 -29.38
N ARG A 68 -25.76 3.43 -30.69
CA ARG A 68 -26.02 2.35 -31.66
C ARG A 68 -24.89 1.31 -31.66
N ALA A 69 -23.63 1.76 -31.66
CA ALA A 69 -22.50 0.86 -31.60
C ALA A 69 -22.44 0.06 -30.28
N ALA A 70 -22.84 0.70 -29.17
CA ALA A 70 -22.89 0.03 -27.86
C ALA A 70 -24.02 -1.03 -27.79
N ASP A 71 -25.12 -0.85 -28.52
CA ASP A 71 -26.25 -1.80 -28.58
C ASP A 71 -26.04 -2.92 -29.65
N ASP A 72 -25.14 -2.71 -30.57
CA ASP A 72 -24.81 -3.67 -31.62
C ASP A 72 -23.94 -4.79 -31.11
N LYS A 73 -24.46 -6.01 -31.04
CA LYS A 73 -23.76 -7.19 -30.50
C LYS A 73 -22.55 -7.65 -31.32
N GLU A 74 -22.46 -7.24 -32.60
CA GLU A 74 -21.28 -7.52 -33.42
C GLU A 74 -20.13 -6.56 -33.11
N ILE A 75 -20.44 -5.31 -32.74
CA ILE A 75 -19.46 -4.30 -32.34
C ILE A 75 -19.13 -4.39 -30.85
N SER A 76 -20.15 -4.58 -30.03
CA SER A 76 -20.05 -4.63 -28.57
C SER A 76 -20.65 -5.94 -28.02
N PRO A 77 -19.99 -7.09 -28.23
CA PRO A 77 -20.50 -8.38 -27.78
C PRO A 77 -20.59 -8.43 -26.26
N TYR A 78 -21.62 -9.10 -25.76
CA TYR A 78 -21.67 -9.41 -24.32
C TYR A 78 -20.56 -10.37 -23.94
N VAL A 79 -19.99 -10.15 -22.73
CA VAL A 79 -19.02 -11.07 -22.17
C VAL A 79 -19.71 -12.40 -21.87
N ASP A 80 -19.16 -13.47 -22.42
CA ASP A 80 -19.59 -14.84 -22.14
C ASP A 80 -18.80 -15.33 -20.92
N PHE A 81 -19.41 -15.28 -19.74
CA PHE A 81 -18.76 -15.70 -18.48
C PHE A 81 -18.54 -17.21 -18.40
N ASP A 82 -19.31 -18.01 -19.13
CA ASP A 82 -19.06 -19.47 -19.17
C ASP A 82 -17.75 -19.78 -19.91
N LYS A 83 -17.38 -18.94 -20.90
CA LYS A 83 -16.09 -19.06 -21.61
C LYS A 83 -14.96 -18.26 -20.95
N ASN A 84 -15.28 -17.19 -20.23
CA ASN A 84 -14.32 -16.28 -19.63
C ASN A 84 -14.70 -16.00 -18.15
N PRO A 85 -14.63 -16.99 -17.28
CA PRO A 85 -15.08 -16.85 -15.88
C PRO A 85 -14.29 -15.79 -15.11
N ASP A 86 -13.01 -15.58 -15.46
CA ASP A 86 -12.10 -14.65 -14.79
C ASP A 86 -12.10 -13.25 -15.40
N TYR A 87 -13.00 -12.94 -16.35
CA TYR A 87 -13.00 -11.66 -17.07
C TYR A 87 -12.99 -10.45 -16.14
N LEU A 88 -13.88 -10.43 -15.13
CA LEU A 88 -13.96 -9.32 -14.18
C LEU A 88 -12.74 -9.26 -13.24
N ALA A 89 -12.23 -10.41 -12.83
CA ALA A 89 -11.03 -10.47 -12.00
C ALA A 89 -9.81 -9.88 -12.74
N ASN A 90 -9.70 -10.17 -14.03
CA ASN A 90 -8.62 -9.67 -14.89
C ASN A 90 -8.69 -8.16 -15.17
N LEU A 91 -9.83 -7.50 -14.88
CA LEU A 91 -9.94 -6.04 -14.97
C LEU A 91 -9.39 -5.31 -13.74
N MET A 92 -9.23 -6.00 -12.61
CA MET A 92 -8.73 -5.35 -11.37
C MET A 92 -7.30 -4.86 -11.51
N PHE A 93 -6.43 -5.64 -12.16
CA PHE A 93 -5.02 -5.31 -12.33
C PHE A 93 -4.59 -5.48 -13.79
N SER A 94 -3.86 -4.50 -14.29
CA SER A 94 -3.26 -4.60 -15.63
C SER A 94 -2.04 -5.52 -15.63
N ASN A 95 -1.32 -5.56 -14.51
CA ASN A 95 -0.01 -6.21 -14.36
C ASN A 95 1.01 -5.76 -15.43
N GLU A 96 0.83 -4.56 -15.96
CA GLU A 96 1.73 -4.00 -16.97
C GLU A 96 2.92 -3.30 -16.31
N THR A 97 4.06 -3.37 -16.98
CA THR A 97 5.26 -2.60 -16.64
C THR A 97 5.47 -1.51 -17.68
N VAL A 98 5.47 -0.26 -17.22
CA VAL A 98 5.69 0.92 -18.05
C VAL A 98 6.73 1.81 -17.37
N ARG A 99 7.93 1.88 -17.94
CA ARG A 99 9.06 2.61 -17.32
C ARG A 99 8.80 4.12 -17.25
N SER A 100 8.19 4.70 -18.28
CA SER A 100 7.83 6.12 -18.32
C SER A 100 6.40 6.30 -18.85
N MET A 101 5.60 7.12 -18.16
CA MET A 101 4.26 7.51 -18.59
C MET A 101 4.28 8.74 -19.52
N GLY A 102 5.43 9.41 -19.64
CA GLY A 102 5.57 10.62 -20.47
C GLY A 102 5.58 10.32 -21.96
N ALA A 103 5.27 11.34 -22.76
CA ALA A 103 5.45 11.27 -24.21
C ALA A 103 6.93 11.06 -24.57
N PRO A 104 7.25 10.41 -25.71
CA PRO A 104 8.61 10.07 -26.07
C PRO A 104 9.58 11.27 -26.14
N ASP A 105 9.07 12.45 -26.45
CA ASP A 105 9.82 13.72 -26.58
C ASP A 105 9.68 14.64 -25.35
N GLN A 106 8.95 14.20 -24.32
CA GLN A 106 8.77 14.98 -23.10
C GLN A 106 10.08 15.10 -22.33
N LYS A 107 10.53 16.33 -22.14
CA LYS A 107 11.77 16.61 -21.39
C LYS A 107 11.59 16.38 -19.91
N LEU A 108 12.63 15.82 -19.30
CA LEU A 108 12.71 15.73 -17.84
C LEU A 108 12.80 17.13 -17.23
N ASN A 109 11.93 17.41 -16.27
CA ASN A 109 11.96 18.63 -15.48
C ASN A 109 12.70 18.35 -14.17
N VAL A 110 14.02 18.60 -14.17
CA VAL A 110 14.92 18.45 -13.03
C VAL A 110 15.81 19.67 -12.92
N THR A 111 16.32 19.99 -11.72
CA THR A 111 17.13 21.19 -11.47
C THR A 111 18.64 20.95 -11.61
N GLY A 112 19.07 19.69 -11.71
CA GLY A 112 20.47 19.30 -11.87
C GLY A 112 20.62 17.79 -12.05
N PRO A 113 21.86 17.29 -12.24
CA PRO A 113 22.11 15.85 -12.29
C PRO A 113 21.85 15.21 -10.92
N LYS A 114 21.40 13.93 -10.89
CA LYS A 114 21.07 13.23 -9.64
C LYS A 114 22.24 13.12 -8.66
N GLU A 115 23.47 13.09 -9.19
CA GLU A 115 24.72 13.07 -8.41
C GLU A 115 24.93 14.34 -7.58
N SER A 116 24.28 15.44 -7.93
CA SER A 116 24.27 16.68 -7.14
C SER A 116 23.43 16.54 -5.86
N CYS A 117 22.55 15.55 -5.77
CA CYS A 117 21.89 15.20 -4.52
C CYS A 117 22.89 14.52 -3.59
N LYS A 118 23.27 15.22 -2.52
CA LYS A 118 24.26 14.71 -1.56
C LYS A 118 23.90 13.32 -1.03
N ARG A 119 22.64 13.10 -0.68
CA ARG A 119 22.19 11.80 -0.16
C ARG A 119 22.40 10.69 -1.21
N TYR A 120 22.04 10.93 -2.48
CA TYR A 120 22.25 9.97 -3.54
C TYR A 120 23.75 9.63 -3.73
N ALA A 121 24.61 10.64 -3.75
CA ALA A 121 26.06 10.45 -3.85
C ALA A 121 26.65 9.68 -2.64
N ASP A 122 26.03 9.79 -1.48
CA ASP A 122 26.48 9.10 -0.28
C ASP A 122 26.01 7.63 -0.22
N LEU A 123 24.99 7.22 -1.00
CA LEU A 123 24.52 5.81 -1.04
C LEU A 123 25.65 4.85 -1.45
N ALA A 124 26.46 5.22 -2.44
CA ALA A 124 27.58 4.40 -2.91
C ALA A 124 28.67 4.14 -1.85
N LYS A 125 28.65 4.88 -0.72
CA LYS A 125 29.61 4.73 0.39
C LYS A 125 29.06 3.90 1.54
N LYS A 126 27.80 3.48 1.46
CA LYS A 126 27.14 2.73 2.52
C LYS A 126 27.43 1.24 2.39
N GLU A 127 27.47 0.58 3.55
CA GLU A 127 27.53 -0.88 3.61
C GLU A 127 26.18 -1.46 3.27
N HIS A 128 26.11 -2.32 2.27
CA HIS A 128 24.86 -2.92 1.79
C HIS A 128 24.40 -4.14 2.60
N PHE A 129 25.24 -4.60 3.53
CA PHE A 129 24.91 -5.63 4.52
C PHE A 129 25.17 -5.09 5.92
N ALA A 130 24.36 -5.52 6.90
CA ALA A 130 24.41 -4.95 8.25
C ALA A 130 25.61 -5.40 9.10
N PHE A 131 26.32 -6.44 8.66
CA PHE A 131 27.42 -7.02 9.40
C PHE A 131 28.73 -7.03 8.58
N ASP A 132 29.85 -6.89 9.26
CA ASP A 132 31.18 -7.07 8.67
C ASP A 132 31.52 -8.58 8.53
N LYS A 133 32.70 -8.87 7.98
CA LYS A 133 33.18 -10.25 7.77
C LYS A 133 33.37 -11.04 9.06
N ASP A 134 33.52 -10.34 10.20
CA ASP A 134 33.72 -10.93 11.52
C ASP A 134 32.38 -11.03 12.28
N GLY A 135 31.26 -10.67 11.66
CA GLY A 135 29.93 -10.71 12.24
C GLY A 135 29.61 -9.54 13.16
N ASN A 136 30.40 -8.46 13.18
CA ASN A 136 30.10 -7.28 13.95
C ASN A 136 29.11 -6.39 13.21
N LYS A 137 28.11 -5.91 13.91
CA LYS A 137 27.08 -5.04 13.34
C LYS A 137 27.60 -3.62 13.13
N PHE A 138 27.43 -3.11 11.92
CA PHE A 138 27.68 -1.70 11.63
C PHE A 138 26.65 -0.78 12.30
N SER A 139 27.01 0.48 12.51
CA SER A 139 26.04 1.46 12.99
C SER A 139 25.01 1.78 11.91
N ASP A 140 23.79 2.09 12.32
CA ASP A 140 22.64 2.40 11.39
C ASP A 140 22.95 3.55 10.42
N MET A 141 23.90 4.43 10.74
CA MET A 141 24.32 5.52 9.86
C MET A 141 25.21 5.05 8.71
N LYS A 142 25.93 3.95 8.86
CA LYS A 142 26.86 3.42 7.86
C LYS A 142 26.18 2.45 6.88
N VAL A 143 25.05 1.87 7.26
CA VAL A 143 24.39 0.87 6.46
C VAL A 143 23.37 1.50 5.48
N TYR A 144 23.20 0.86 4.34
CA TYR A 144 22.08 1.09 3.44
C TYR A 144 20.82 0.53 4.12
N ASN A 145 19.88 1.41 4.45
CA ASN A 145 18.73 1.06 5.27
C ASN A 145 17.41 1.16 4.49
N ILE A 146 16.28 0.84 5.12
CA ILE A 146 14.96 0.86 4.46
C ILE A 146 14.63 2.23 3.86
N ARG A 147 15.00 3.35 4.52
CA ARG A 147 14.79 4.70 3.93
C ARG A 147 15.56 4.89 2.63
N ASP A 148 16.77 4.35 2.56
CA ASP A 148 17.61 4.44 1.37
C ASP A 148 17.05 3.53 0.25
N ALA A 149 16.55 2.36 0.64
CA ALA A 149 15.93 1.38 -0.25
C ALA A 149 14.65 1.92 -0.94
N ILE A 150 13.92 2.81 -0.28
CA ILE A 150 12.75 3.49 -0.87
C ILE A 150 13.19 4.73 -1.67
N PHE A 151 14.18 5.48 -1.17
CA PHE A 151 14.68 6.70 -1.77
C PHE A 151 15.37 6.47 -3.13
N GLU A 152 16.22 5.44 -3.23
CA GLU A 152 17.04 5.20 -4.42
C GLU A 152 16.19 4.90 -5.68
N PRO A 153 15.22 3.97 -5.67
CA PRO A 153 14.33 3.77 -6.81
C PRO A 153 13.53 5.02 -7.16
N LEU A 154 13.11 5.80 -6.15
CA LEU A 154 12.33 7.01 -6.36
C LEU A 154 13.13 8.10 -7.07
N ILE A 155 14.37 8.39 -6.65
CA ILE A 155 15.20 9.38 -7.34
C ILE A 155 15.53 8.90 -8.76
N ASN A 156 15.85 7.63 -8.96
CA ASN A 156 16.09 7.07 -10.29
C ASN A 156 14.88 7.24 -11.21
N LYS A 157 13.67 6.96 -10.69
CA LYS A 157 12.42 7.14 -11.45
C LYS A 157 12.13 8.60 -11.82
N TYR A 158 12.52 9.56 -11.00
CA TYR A 158 12.42 10.99 -11.38
C TYR A 158 13.23 11.35 -12.60
N TYR A 159 14.35 10.65 -12.83
CA TYR A 159 15.21 10.84 -14.02
C TYR A 159 14.83 9.95 -15.20
N GLU A 160 13.85 9.08 -15.04
CA GLU A 160 13.33 8.20 -16.08
C GLU A 160 11.95 8.62 -16.57
N ASP A 161 11.06 9.00 -15.66
CA ASP A 161 9.67 9.34 -15.96
C ASP A 161 9.39 10.84 -15.69
N PRO A 162 9.22 11.65 -16.76
CA PRO A 162 8.95 13.08 -16.62
C PRO A 162 7.62 13.40 -15.93
N THR A 163 6.69 12.44 -15.88
CA THR A 163 5.37 12.62 -15.26
C THR A 163 5.36 12.35 -13.77
N LEU A 164 6.42 11.72 -13.21
CA LEU A 164 6.42 11.39 -11.80
C LEU A 164 6.32 12.64 -10.93
N VAL A 165 5.32 12.65 -10.06
CA VAL A 165 5.17 13.62 -8.97
C VAL A 165 5.15 12.91 -7.64
N ALA A 166 5.71 13.53 -6.58
CA ALA A 166 5.52 13.05 -5.22
C ALA A 166 5.13 14.19 -4.29
N TYR A 167 4.21 13.93 -3.39
CA TYR A 167 3.75 14.91 -2.42
C TYR A 167 3.03 14.28 -1.23
N GLY A 168 2.79 15.09 -0.24
CA GLY A 168 2.15 14.81 1.03
C GLY A 168 2.50 15.91 2.01
N GLU A 169 2.16 15.74 3.28
CA GLU A 169 2.49 16.69 4.32
C GLU A 169 4.01 16.68 4.59
N ASP A 170 4.65 17.86 4.56
CA ASP A 170 6.08 18.05 4.83
C ASP A 170 7.02 17.20 3.95
N VAL A 171 6.57 16.72 2.80
CA VAL A 171 7.33 15.80 1.94
C VAL A 171 8.57 16.46 1.34
N ARG A 172 8.44 17.71 0.82
CA ARG A 172 9.54 18.41 0.17
C ARG A 172 10.59 18.90 1.15
N ASP A 173 10.20 19.78 2.06
CA ASP A 173 11.16 20.56 2.85
C ASP A 173 11.70 19.76 4.04
N TRP A 174 10.87 18.95 4.64
CA TRP A 174 11.25 18.09 5.75
C TRP A 174 11.73 16.70 5.31
N GLY A 175 11.22 16.22 4.18
CA GLY A 175 11.52 14.91 3.62
C GLY A 175 10.51 13.82 3.99
N GLY A 176 9.29 14.21 4.37
CA GLY A 176 8.25 13.34 4.90
C GLY A 176 8.48 12.97 6.37
N ALA A 177 7.51 12.31 6.99
CA ALA A 177 7.51 12.00 8.42
C ALA A 177 8.77 11.27 8.90
N TYR A 178 9.33 10.41 8.07
CA TYR A 178 10.49 9.57 8.39
C TYR A 178 11.70 9.80 7.48
N ALA A 179 11.77 10.98 6.86
CA ALA A 179 12.89 11.45 6.05
C ALA A 179 13.19 10.56 4.81
N VAL A 180 12.19 9.92 4.25
CA VAL A 180 12.34 9.11 3.04
C VAL A 180 12.68 10.00 1.83
N TYR A 181 12.03 11.15 1.67
CA TYR A 181 12.25 12.07 0.55
C TYR A 181 13.39 13.08 0.77
N ARG A 182 14.02 13.07 1.96
CA ARG A 182 15.07 14.04 2.29
C ARG A 182 16.19 14.03 1.25
N GLY A 183 16.54 15.21 0.71
CA GLY A 183 17.55 15.40 -0.30
C GLY A 183 17.01 15.47 -1.74
N LEU A 184 15.79 14.97 -2.02
CA LEU A 184 15.22 15.08 -3.38
C LEU A 184 15.04 16.53 -3.82
N MET A 185 14.74 17.44 -2.89
CA MET A 185 14.56 18.86 -3.21
C MET A 185 15.79 19.53 -3.82
N ASP A 186 16.98 18.95 -3.62
CA ASP A 186 18.23 19.47 -4.19
C ASP A 186 18.21 19.43 -5.73
N VAL A 187 17.53 18.46 -6.31
CA VAL A 187 17.56 18.15 -7.75
C VAL A 187 16.17 18.04 -8.40
N ILE A 188 15.10 17.99 -7.61
CA ILE A 188 13.72 17.89 -8.10
C ILE A 188 12.99 19.23 -7.87
N PRO A 189 12.41 19.84 -8.92
CA PRO A 189 11.71 21.12 -8.82
C PRO A 189 10.40 21.00 -8.04
N HIS A 190 9.92 22.14 -7.54
CA HIS A 190 8.68 22.23 -6.76
C HIS A 190 7.44 21.70 -7.51
N SER A 191 7.42 21.80 -8.84
CA SER A 191 6.31 21.27 -9.66
C SER A 191 6.21 19.73 -9.68
N ARG A 192 7.24 19.03 -9.21
CA ARG A 192 7.28 17.57 -9.19
C ARG A 192 7.45 16.98 -7.79
N LEU A 193 7.91 17.77 -6.83
CA LEU A 193 8.03 17.41 -5.43
C LEU A 193 7.55 18.59 -4.58
N PHE A 194 6.46 18.44 -3.85
CA PHE A 194 5.88 19.57 -3.09
C PHE A 194 5.19 19.12 -1.80
N ASN A 195 5.00 20.07 -0.88
CA ASN A 195 4.19 19.86 0.31
C ASN A 195 2.72 20.07 -0.03
N SER A 196 1.85 19.23 0.51
CA SER A 196 0.41 19.47 0.53
C SER A 196 0.00 20.18 1.83
N PRO A 197 -1.13 20.89 1.83
CA PRO A 197 -1.84 21.18 3.08
C PRO A 197 -2.24 19.88 3.80
N ILE A 198 -2.58 19.98 5.09
CA ILE A 198 -3.18 18.86 5.85
C ILE A 198 -4.59 18.62 5.32
N SER A 199 -4.71 17.70 4.39
CA SER A 199 -5.98 17.33 3.74
C SER A 199 -5.83 15.99 3.02
N GLU A 200 -5.91 14.91 3.76
CA GLU A 200 -5.59 13.55 3.30
C GLU A 200 -6.49 13.11 2.15
N ALA A 201 -7.78 13.47 2.17
CA ALA A 201 -8.69 13.21 1.05
C ALA A 201 -8.20 13.89 -0.24
N ALA A 202 -7.75 15.16 -0.15
CA ALA A 202 -7.22 15.88 -1.32
C ALA A 202 -5.86 15.32 -1.77
N ILE A 203 -5.01 14.86 -0.85
CA ILE A 203 -3.73 14.22 -1.20
C ILE A 203 -3.98 12.99 -2.08
N VAL A 204 -4.85 12.09 -1.65
CA VAL A 204 -5.15 10.87 -2.41
C VAL A 204 -5.99 11.18 -3.65
N GLY A 205 -7.07 11.96 -3.51
CA GLY A 205 -8.00 12.25 -4.62
C GLY A 205 -7.34 12.98 -5.79
N THR A 206 -6.44 13.94 -5.52
CA THR A 206 -5.70 14.63 -6.61
C THR A 206 -4.70 13.71 -7.29
N ALA A 207 -4.08 12.76 -6.56
CA ALA A 207 -3.21 11.74 -7.16
C ALA A 207 -3.99 10.79 -8.07
N VAL A 208 -5.18 10.36 -7.66
CA VAL A 208 -6.10 9.57 -8.51
C VAL A 208 -6.38 10.33 -9.79
N GLY A 209 -6.86 11.59 -9.70
CA GLY A 209 -7.14 12.42 -10.88
C GLY A 209 -5.92 12.62 -11.78
N TYR A 210 -4.74 12.82 -11.20
CA TYR A 210 -3.50 12.96 -11.95
C TYR A 210 -3.13 11.67 -12.71
N CYS A 211 -3.27 10.51 -12.07
CA CYS A 211 -3.03 9.22 -12.72
C CYS A 211 -4.04 8.94 -13.84
N MET A 212 -5.33 9.28 -13.64
CA MET A 212 -6.35 9.20 -14.70
C MET A 212 -6.02 10.05 -15.92
N CYS A 213 -5.26 11.14 -15.74
CA CYS A 213 -4.74 11.98 -16.84
C CYS A 213 -3.43 11.45 -17.44
N GLY A 214 -2.98 10.26 -17.07
CA GLY A 214 -1.79 9.60 -17.62
C GLY A 214 -0.48 9.92 -16.90
N GLY A 215 -0.52 10.54 -15.73
CA GLY A 215 0.67 10.77 -14.91
C GLY A 215 0.97 9.62 -13.94
N ARG A 216 2.13 9.66 -13.29
CA ARG A 216 2.53 8.76 -12.20
C ARG A 216 2.64 9.54 -10.89
N ALA A 217 2.07 9.00 -9.80
CA ALA A 217 2.08 9.67 -8.51
C ALA A 217 2.61 8.78 -7.38
N VAL A 218 3.40 9.36 -6.48
CA VAL A 218 3.77 8.79 -5.19
C VAL A 218 3.30 9.76 -4.11
N VAL A 219 2.36 9.34 -3.28
CA VAL A 219 1.84 10.19 -2.21
C VAL A 219 2.04 9.54 -0.85
N GLU A 220 2.22 10.38 0.16
CA GLU A 220 2.39 9.93 1.54
C GLU A 220 1.24 10.44 2.41
N LEU A 221 0.57 9.50 3.10
CA LEU A 221 -0.12 9.79 4.34
C LEU A 221 0.86 9.53 5.49
N MET A 222 1.07 10.55 6.28
CA MET A 222 2.12 10.55 7.32
C MET A 222 2.00 9.35 8.26
N TYR A 223 0.76 8.99 8.64
CA TYR A 223 0.41 7.81 9.46
C TYR A 223 -0.83 7.13 8.90
N CYS A 224 -0.89 5.81 8.97
CA CYS A 224 -2.07 5.06 8.52
C CYS A 224 -3.33 5.39 9.33
N ASP A 225 -3.17 5.92 10.54
CA ASP A 225 -4.25 6.42 11.39
C ASP A 225 -5.14 7.45 10.69
N PHE A 226 -4.58 8.19 9.73
CA PHE A 226 -5.31 9.21 8.96
C PHE A 226 -5.98 8.69 7.69
N LEU A 227 -5.83 7.39 7.40
CA LEU A 227 -6.48 6.74 6.24
C LEU A 227 -8.00 6.97 6.22
N GLY A 228 -8.63 7.02 7.41
CA GLY A 228 -10.06 7.28 7.50
C GLY A 228 -10.52 8.61 6.89
N ARG A 229 -9.62 9.61 6.80
CA ARG A 229 -9.89 10.90 6.16
C ARG A 229 -9.87 10.82 4.63
N ALA A 230 -9.14 9.85 4.07
CA ALA A 230 -9.04 9.58 2.65
C ALA A 230 -9.76 8.27 2.26
N GLY A 231 -10.72 7.84 3.07
CA GLY A 231 -11.37 6.54 2.91
C GLY A 231 -12.02 6.35 1.54
N ASP A 232 -12.84 7.29 1.08
CA ASP A 232 -13.49 7.19 -0.23
C ASP A 232 -12.45 7.21 -1.36
N GLU A 233 -11.47 8.08 -1.28
CA GLU A 233 -10.42 8.24 -2.29
C GLU A 233 -9.60 6.96 -2.45
N VAL A 234 -9.33 6.22 -1.36
CA VAL A 234 -8.63 4.94 -1.41
C VAL A 234 -9.56 3.80 -1.79
N PHE A 235 -10.72 3.68 -1.10
CA PHE A 235 -11.58 2.50 -1.19
C PHE A 235 -12.48 2.49 -2.44
N ASN A 236 -12.79 3.64 -3.00
CA ASN A 236 -13.67 3.77 -4.17
C ASN A 236 -12.95 4.34 -5.39
N GLN A 237 -12.08 5.35 -5.22
CA GLN A 237 -11.48 6.03 -6.36
C GLN A 237 -10.20 5.31 -6.82
N MET A 238 -9.19 5.22 -5.96
CA MET A 238 -7.91 4.58 -6.27
C MET A 238 -8.09 3.12 -6.68
N SER A 239 -8.94 2.36 -5.97
CA SER A 239 -9.10 0.92 -6.15
C SER A 239 -9.93 0.52 -7.38
N LYS A 240 -10.89 1.34 -7.84
CA LYS A 240 -11.94 0.88 -8.76
C LYS A 240 -11.87 1.45 -10.18
N TRP A 241 -11.28 2.63 -10.38
CA TRP A 241 -11.33 3.29 -11.69
C TRP A 241 -10.73 2.46 -12.83
N GLN A 242 -9.68 1.69 -12.56
CA GLN A 242 -9.10 0.81 -13.59
C GLN A 242 -10.12 -0.24 -14.06
N ALA A 243 -10.75 -0.97 -13.16
CA ALA A 243 -11.76 -1.97 -13.49
C ALA A 243 -13.04 -1.34 -14.08
N MET A 244 -13.53 -0.23 -13.49
CA MET A 244 -14.73 0.47 -13.95
C MET A 244 -14.59 1.04 -15.37
N SER A 245 -13.38 1.37 -15.80
CA SER A 245 -13.08 1.82 -17.15
C SER A 245 -12.79 0.67 -18.12
N ALA A 246 -13.04 -0.57 -17.75
CA ALA A 246 -12.67 -1.76 -18.50
C ALA A 246 -11.17 -1.82 -18.87
N GLY A 247 -10.29 -1.35 -17.95
CA GLY A 247 -8.84 -1.34 -18.12
C GLY A 247 -8.30 -0.22 -19.02
N ILE A 248 -9.14 0.72 -19.48
CA ILE A 248 -8.71 1.87 -20.30
C ILE A 248 -7.86 2.82 -19.46
N LEU A 249 -8.33 3.17 -18.26
CA LEU A 249 -7.58 3.99 -17.33
C LEU A 249 -6.55 3.13 -16.60
N LYS A 250 -5.34 3.63 -16.50
CA LYS A 250 -4.30 3.06 -15.63
C LYS A 250 -4.24 3.86 -14.33
N MET A 251 -3.79 3.21 -13.25
CA MET A 251 -3.68 3.85 -11.94
C MET A 251 -2.26 3.68 -11.38
N PRO A 252 -1.20 4.24 -12.02
CA PRO A 252 0.18 4.14 -11.58
C PRO A 252 0.43 5.02 -10.35
N MET A 253 -0.27 4.70 -9.27
CA MET A 253 -0.26 5.43 -8.01
C MET A 253 0.31 4.58 -6.90
N ILE A 254 1.23 5.15 -6.14
CA ILE A 254 1.76 4.55 -4.91
C ILE A 254 1.32 5.42 -3.73
N LEU A 255 0.57 4.80 -2.81
CA LEU A 255 0.23 5.38 -1.52
C LEU A 255 1.14 4.78 -0.45
N ARG A 256 1.98 5.61 0.18
CA ARG A 256 2.87 5.23 1.27
C ARG A 256 2.27 5.64 2.60
N MET A 257 2.28 4.75 3.58
CA MET A 257 1.76 5.03 4.93
C MET A 257 2.65 4.40 5.98
N SER A 258 2.96 5.17 7.05
CA SER A 258 3.67 4.60 8.19
C SER A 258 2.71 3.93 9.17
N VAL A 259 3.16 2.88 9.83
CA VAL A 259 2.40 2.11 10.82
C VAL A 259 3.20 1.86 12.08
N GLY A 260 2.53 1.77 13.18
CA GLY A 260 2.82 1.11 14.43
C GLY A 260 4.08 1.40 15.20
N ALA A 261 4.27 2.50 15.95
CA ALA A 261 4.97 2.53 17.22
C ALA A 261 5.28 3.92 17.79
N LYS A 262 5.39 4.01 19.09
CA LYS A 262 5.97 5.12 19.88
C LYS A 262 5.12 6.38 20.03
N TYR A 263 4.13 6.62 19.17
CA TYR A 263 3.43 7.90 19.12
C TYR A 263 2.01 7.85 19.69
N GLY A 264 1.67 6.77 20.43
CA GLY A 264 0.40 6.62 21.13
C GLY A 264 -0.80 6.36 20.22
N ALA A 265 -1.99 6.66 20.72
CA ALA A 265 -3.25 6.19 20.19
C ALA A 265 -3.56 6.60 18.73
N GLN A 266 -3.09 7.75 18.28
CA GLN A 266 -3.48 8.36 17.01
C GLN A 266 -2.39 8.34 15.93
N HIS A 267 -1.22 7.72 16.21
CA HIS A 267 -0.07 7.73 15.31
C HIS A 267 0.67 6.38 15.30
N SER A 268 0.03 5.31 15.76
CA SER A 268 0.68 4.02 15.92
C SER A 268 -0.22 2.84 15.58
N GLN A 269 -1.27 3.06 14.82
CA GLN A 269 -2.15 1.99 14.37
C GLN A 269 -1.52 1.20 13.20
N ASP A 270 -2.02 0.00 13.01
CA ASP A 270 -1.76 -0.84 11.84
C ASP A 270 -3.10 -1.28 11.25
N TRP A 271 -3.48 -0.66 10.13
CA TRP A 271 -4.73 -0.92 9.43
C TRP A 271 -4.53 -1.67 8.10
N VAL A 272 -3.47 -2.45 8.03
CA VAL A 272 -3.18 -3.33 6.88
C VAL A 272 -4.41 -4.17 6.48
N ALA A 273 -5.10 -4.76 7.47
CA ALA A 273 -6.26 -5.61 7.22
C ALA A 273 -7.40 -4.87 6.49
N ILE A 274 -7.63 -3.59 6.81
CA ILE A 274 -8.67 -2.78 6.16
C ILE A 274 -8.35 -2.60 4.68
N VAL A 275 -7.12 -2.26 4.35
CA VAL A 275 -6.69 -2.02 2.97
C VAL A 275 -6.61 -3.32 2.18
N SER A 276 -6.12 -4.41 2.79
CA SER A 276 -6.05 -5.73 2.16
C SER A 276 -7.43 -6.32 1.84
N HIS A 277 -8.47 -5.87 2.55
CA HIS A 277 -9.86 -6.26 2.27
C HIS A 277 -10.45 -5.58 1.03
N ILE A 278 -9.84 -4.52 0.50
CA ILE A 278 -10.38 -3.73 -0.62
C ILE A 278 -9.88 -4.29 -1.96
N PRO A 279 -10.75 -4.89 -2.79
CA PRO A 279 -10.37 -5.36 -4.12
C PRO A 279 -9.85 -4.21 -5.00
N GLY A 280 -8.84 -4.49 -5.83
CA GLY A 280 -8.25 -3.53 -6.76
C GLY A 280 -7.04 -2.77 -6.22
N LEU A 281 -6.55 -3.07 -5.02
CA LEU A 281 -5.31 -2.53 -4.46
C LEU A 281 -4.25 -3.62 -4.33
N LYS A 282 -3.04 -3.37 -4.80
CA LYS A 282 -1.86 -4.16 -4.44
C LYS A 282 -1.34 -3.66 -3.09
N VAL A 283 -1.06 -4.58 -2.16
CA VAL A 283 -0.69 -4.22 -0.79
C VAL A 283 0.63 -4.86 -0.41
N PHE A 284 1.57 -4.03 0.04
CA PHE A 284 2.91 -4.45 0.43
C PHE A 284 3.29 -3.92 1.81
N PHE A 285 4.11 -4.70 2.52
CA PHE A 285 4.68 -4.29 3.80
C PHE A 285 6.11 -4.84 3.97
N PRO A 286 7.12 -4.18 3.37
CA PRO A 286 8.50 -4.63 3.49
C PRO A 286 9.02 -4.54 4.92
N ALA A 287 9.85 -5.49 5.31
CA ALA A 287 10.54 -5.53 6.59
C ALA A 287 12.06 -5.38 6.47
N THR A 288 12.62 -5.57 5.28
CA THR A 288 14.07 -5.46 5.03
C THR A 288 14.37 -4.45 3.90
N PRO A 289 15.60 -3.91 3.83
CA PRO A 289 16.01 -3.05 2.70
C PRO A 289 15.93 -3.75 1.34
N TYR A 290 16.25 -5.05 1.28
CA TYR A 290 16.13 -5.83 0.06
C TYR A 290 14.68 -5.88 -0.44
N GLU A 291 13.74 -6.21 0.44
CA GLU A 291 12.31 -6.19 0.11
C GLU A 291 11.85 -4.78 -0.30
N ALA A 292 12.22 -3.76 0.47
CA ALA A 292 11.78 -2.37 0.25
C ALA A 292 12.24 -1.81 -1.11
N LYS A 293 13.51 -2.06 -1.51
CA LYS A 293 14.04 -1.63 -2.81
C LYS A 293 13.32 -2.33 -3.96
N GLY A 294 13.18 -3.65 -3.88
CA GLY A 294 12.53 -4.44 -4.93
C GLY A 294 11.03 -4.09 -5.09
N ILE A 295 10.30 -3.93 -3.98
CA ILE A 295 8.88 -3.54 -3.97
C ILE A 295 8.70 -2.13 -4.54
N MET A 296 9.50 -1.17 -4.08
CA MET A 296 9.42 0.20 -4.57
C MET A 296 9.74 0.29 -6.07
N GLN A 297 10.74 -0.45 -6.55
CA GLN A 297 11.08 -0.53 -7.97
C GLN A 297 9.93 -1.13 -8.80
N ALA A 298 9.36 -2.25 -8.36
CA ALA A 298 8.21 -2.90 -9.02
C ALA A 298 6.99 -1.98 -9.05
N ALA A 299 6.65 -1.32 -7.94
CA ALA A 299 5.54 -0.39 -7.86
C ALA A 299 5.74 0.85 -8.76
N LEU A 300 6.96 1.40 -8.82
CA LEU A 300 7.30 2.53 -9.69
C LEU A 300 7.29 2.18 -11.18
N ASN A 301 7.52 0.93 -11.55
CA ASN A 301 7.44 0.46 -12.93
C ASN A 301 6.03 -0.03 -13.31
N GLY A 302 5.22 -0.40 -12.32
CA GLY A 302 3.85 -0.87 -12.55
C GLY A 302 2.87 0.24 -12.93
N THR A 303 1.71 -0.18 -13.41
CA THR A 303 0.58 0.72 -13.72
C THR A 303 -0.65 0.45 -12.87
N ASP A 304 -0.53 -0.39 -11.85
CA ASP A 304 -1.59 -0.72 -10.91
C ASP A 304 -1.45 0.06 -9.60
N PRO A 305 -2.55 0.34 -8.89
CA PRO A 305 -2.50 1.08 -7.63
C PRO A 305 -1.86 0.23 -6.53
N CYS A 306 -0.86 0.78 -5.87
CA CYS A 306 -0.10 0.13 -4.80
C CYS A 306 -0.21 0.89 -3.48
N VAL A 307 -0.44 0.15 -2.40
CA VAL A 307 -0.33 0.66 -1.03
C VAL A 307 0.88 0.02 -0.37
N ILE A 308 1.81 0.82 0.13
CA ILE A 308 3.03 0.35 0.81
C ILE A 308 2.96 0.81 2.27
N PHE A 309 2.83 -0.15 3.17
CA PHE A 309 2.93 0.08 4.60
C PHE A 309 4.39 0.03 5.03
N GLU A 310 4.78 0.92 5.94
CA GLU A 310 6.15 1.08 6.38
C GLU A 310 6.20 1.17 7.91
N SER A 311 6.88 0.21 8.57
CA SER A 311 6.95 0.24 10.02
C SER A 311 7.89 1.33 10.55
N GLN A 312 7.36 2.15 11.44
CA GLN A 312 8.10 3.21 12.14
C GLN A 312 9.32 2.67 12.92
N ARG A 313 9.30 1.38 13.28
CA ARG A 313 10.34 0.74 14.11
C ARG A 313 11.62 0.42 13.34
N ILE A 314 11.55 0.27 12.01
CA ILE A 314 12.60 -0.37 11.23
C ILE A 314 13.19 0.48 10.10
N TYR A 315 12.76 1.72 9.91
CA TYR A 315 13.30 2.60 8.86
C TYR A 315 14.83 2.73 8.84
N GLY A 316 15.49 2.61 9.99
CA GLY A 316 16.96 2.66 10.11
C GLY A 316 17.65 1.31 9.98
N LYS A 317 16.92 0.20 9.84
CA LYS A 317 17.50 -1.14 9.75
C LYS A 317 18.22 -1.34 8.42
N GLY A 318 19.45 -1.89 8.50
CA GLY A 318 20.19 -2.41 7.36
C GLY A 318 19.75 -3.84 7.01
N GLU A 319 20.26 -4.36 5.89
CA GLU A 319 19.98 -5.74 5.45
C GLU A 319 20.72 -6.75 6.34
N GLU A 320 19.97 -7.67 6.93
CA GLU A 320 20.50 -8.68 7.86
C GLU A 320 20.34 -10.11 7.33
N PHE A 321 19.56 -10.33 6.26
CA PHE A 321 19.09 -11.67 5.87
C PHE A 321 19.48 -12.07 4.44
N HIS A 322 19.47 -11.15 3.48
CA HIS A 322 19.80 -11.45 2.10
C HIS A 322 21.32 -11.59 1.93
N GLU A 323 21.77 -12.76 1.47
CA GLU A 323 23.18 -13.05 1.23
C GLU A 323 23.79 -12.04 0.24
N GLY A 324 24.90 -11.43 0.62
CA GLY A 324 25.53 -10.36 -0.17
C GLY A 324 24.93 -8.97 0.03
N GLY A 325 23.90 -8.84 0.85
CA GLY A 325 23.24 -7.56 1.14
C GLY A 325 22.31 -7.07 0.02
N VAL A 326 22.01 -5.77 0.02
CA VAL A 326 21.15 -5.17 -1.02
C VAL A 326 21.94 -4.98 -2.32
N PRO A 327 21.52 -5.59 -3.47
CA PRO A 327 22.19 -5.37 -4.76
C PRO A 327 22.22 -3.88 -5.15
N ALA A 328 23.33 -3.44 -5.75
CA ALA A 328 23.45 -2.08 -6.29
C ALA A 328 22.58 -1.89 -7.53
N GLU A 329 22.43 -2.95 -8.34
CA GLU A 329 21.63 -2.97 -9.54
C GLU A 329 20.14 -2.82 -9.23
N GLU A 330 19.35 -2.42 -10.23
CA GLU A 330 17.89 -2.42 -10.17
C GLU A 330 17.37 -3.87 -10.21
N TYR A 331 16.40 -4.15 -9.36
CA TYR A 331 15.64 -5.40 -9.38
C TYR A 331 14.22 -5.14 -8.88
N GLU A 332 13.30 -5.99 -9.25
CA GLU A 332 11.89 -5.91 -8.85
C GLU A 332 11.54 -7.09 -7.95
N TRP A 333 10.75 -6.79 -6.92
CA TRP A 333 10.12 -7.83 -6.10
C TRP A 333 8.97 -8.47 -6.87
N ALA A 334 8.97 -9.80 -6.94
CA ALA A 334 7.89 -10.51 -7.60
C ALA A 334 6.58 -10.38 -6.77
N PRO A 335 5.47 -9.93 -7.39
CA PRO A 335 4.20 -9.85 -6.69
C PRO A 335 3.78 -11.22 -6.12
N GLY A 336 3.39 -11.22 -4.84
CA GLY A 336 3.02 -12.44 -4.13
C GLY A 336 4.18 -13.15 -3.42
N ALA A 337 5.42 -12.89 -3.78
CA ALA A 337 6.58 -13.56 -3.19
C ALA A 337 6.70 -13.29 -1.68
N VAL A 338 7.19 -14.28 -0.97
CA VAL A 338 7.52 -14.23 0.44
C VAL A 338 9.03 -14.29 0.64
N ASN A 339 9.52 -13.96 1.83
CA ASN A 339 10.94 -13.96 2.15
C ASN A 339 11.22 -14.90 3.34
N LYS A 340 11.80 -16.06 3.05
CA LYS A 340 12.24 -16.97 4.10
C LYS A 340 13.64 -16.58 4.57
N VAL A 341 13.73 -16.08 5.80
CA VAL A 341 14.99 -15.57 6.40
C VAL A 341 15.70 -16.58 7.30
N ARG A 342 15.02 -17.68 7.67
CA ARG A 342 15.59 -18.74 8.47
C ARG A 342 14.96 -20.09 8.11
N ASP A 343 15.79 -21.11 7.99
CA ASP A 343 15.35 -22.50 7.81
C ASP A 343 15.20 -23.20 9.17
N GLY A 344 14.15 -23.99 9.28
CA GLY A 344 13.87 -24.87 10.44
C GLY A 344 13.09 -26.10 10.02
N LYS A 345 12.73 -26.95 10.97
CA LYS A 345 12.01 -28.21 10.73
C LYS A 345 10.88 -28.53 11.69
N ASP A 346 10.81 -27.79 12.81
CA ASP A 346 9.92 -28.12 13.93
C ASP A 346 8.73 -27.16 14.05
N LEU A 347 8.87 -25.94 13.50
CA LEU A 347 7.92 -24.85 13.63
C LEU A 347 8.02 -23.91 12.43
N THR A 348 6.90 -23.36 11.96
CA THR A 348 6.85 -22.23 11.02
C THR A 348 6.40 -20.96 11.75
N ILE A 349 7.14 -19.86 11.61
CA ILE A 349 6.77 -18.53 12.11
C ILE A 349 6.59 -17.60 10.90
N LEU A 350 5.36 -17.12 10.69
CA LEU A 350 5.01 -16.20 9.63
C LEU A 350 4.86 -14.78 10.19
N THR A 351 5.42 -13.79 9.50
CA THR A 351 5.44 -12.40 9.98
C THR A 351 5.06 -11.39 8.93
N ILE A 352 4.60 -10.21 9.39
CA ILE A 352 4.39 -9.01 8.58
C ILE A 352 5.14 -7.85 9.24
N GLY A 353 5.95 -7.11 8.46
CA GLY A 353 6.61 -5.90 8.92
C GLY A 353 7.61 -6.13 10.05
N ALA A 354 7.65 -5.23 11.04
CA ALA A 354 8.67 -5.24 12.09
C ALA A 354 8.69 -6.49 12.99
N THR A 355 7.63 -7.27 13.02
CA THR A 355 7.59 -8.53 13.79
C THR A 355 8.58 -9.57 13.27
N LEU A 356 9.09 -9.44 12.04
CA LEU A 356 10.16 -10.27 11.51
C LEU A 356 11.35 -10.38 12.47
N TYR A 357 11.87 -9.25 12.94
CA TYR A 357 13.06 -9.23 13.83
C TYR A 357 12.79 -9.92 15.16
N ARG A 358 11.58 -9.74 15.71
CA ARG A 358 11.17 -10.39 16.96
C ARG A 358 10.96 -11.89 16.79
N ALA A 359 10.47 -12.31 15.63
CA ALA A 359 10.34 -13.72 15.28
C ALA A 359 11.71 -14.40 15.16
N VAL A 360 12.68 -13.72 14.56
CA VAL A 360 14.07 -14.21 14.49
C VAL A 360 14.68 -14.34 15.89
N ASP A 361 14.47 -13.36 16.78
CA ASP A 361 14.92 -13.43 18.17
C ASP A 361 14.24 -14.59 18.94
N ALA A 362 12.94 -14.79 18.72
CA ALA A 362 12.20 -15.92 19.30
C ALA A 362 12.74 -17.27 18.77
N ALA A 363 12.92 -17.37 17.45
CA ALA A 363 13.45 -18.60 16.80
C ALA A 363 14.87 -18.93 17.31
N LYS A 364 15.73 -17.93 17.48
CA LYS A 364 17.06 -18.10 18.08
C LYS A 364 16.97 -18.62 19.51
N THR A 365 16.11 -18.03 20.34
CA THR A 365 15.91 -18.47 21.72
C THR A 365 15.36 -19.88 21.79
N LEU A 366 14.41 -20.26 20.92
CA LEU A 366 13.83 -21.60 20.83
C LEU A 366 14.92 -22.63 20.43
N SER A 367 15.77 -22.30 19.47
CA SER A 367 16.88 -23.14 19.04
C SER A 367 17.92 -23.34 20.16
N GLU A 368 18.45 -22.25 20.73
CA GLU A 368 19.54 -22.27 21.70
C GLU A 368 19.15 -22.93 23.03
N LYS A 369 17.92 -22.72 23.50
CA LYS A 369 17.49 -23.19 24.82
C LYS A 369 16.70 -24.50 24.79
N TYR A 370 15.97 -24.77 23.69
CA TYR A 370 15.00 -25.86 23.62
C TYR A 370 15.24 -26.80 22.45
N GLY A 371 16.23 -26.50 21.57
CA GLY A 371 16.54 -27.33 20.38
C GLY A 371 15.44 -27.33 19.32
N ILE A 372 14.56 -26.32 19.33
CA ILE A 372 13.45 -26.19 18.36
C ILE A 372 13.89 -25.29 17.21
N GLU A 373 13.92 -25.85 16.00
CA GLU A 373 14.34 -25.15 14.80
C GLU A 373 13.12 -24.65 14.01
N ALA A 374 12.98 -23.32 13.92
CA ALA A 374 11.87 -22.68 13.23
C ALA A 374 12.24 -22.16 11.83
N ASP A 375 11.40 -22.45 10.83
CA ASP A 375 11.30 -21.60 9.63
C ASP A 375 10.80 -20.24 10.04
N VAL A 376 11.43 -19.16 9.58
CA VAL A 376 10.91 -17.80 9.73
C VAL A 376 10.71 -17.18 8.36
N ILE A 377 9.47 -16.83 8.04
CA ILE A 377 9.06 -16.32 6.74
C ILE A 377 8.37 -14.96 6.92
N ASN A 378 8.92 -13.92 6.30
CA ASN A 378 8.24 -12.65 6.17
C ASN A 378 7.36 -12.63 4.93
N MET A 379 6.20 -11.99 5.02
CA MET A 379 5.25 -11.82 3.94
C MET A 379 5.19 -10.34 3.53
N PRO A 380 6.15 -9.85 2.72
CA PRO A 380 6.18 -8.44 2.32
C PRO A 380 5.17 -8.10 1.23
N SER A 381 4.63 -9.10 0.52
CA SER A 381 3.54 -8.99 -0.45
C SER A 381 2.28 -9.61 0.16
N LEU A 382 1.24 -8.80 0.38
CA LEU A 382 0.00 -9.24 1.03
C LEU A 382 -1.14 -9.41 0.02
N VAL A 383 -1.21 -8.52 -0.96
CA VAL A 383 -2.14 -8.61 -2.08
C VAL A 383 -1.37 -8.27 -3.36
N PRO A 384 -1.10 -9.28 -4.21
CA PRO A 384 -1.36 -10.71 -4.02
C PRO A 384 -0.43 -11.37 -2.99
N LEU A 385 -0.80 -12.55 -2.50
CA LEU A 385 0.07 -13.42 -1.68
C LEU A 385 0.15 -14.81 -2.34
N ASP A 386 1.37 -15.30 -2.57
CA ASP A 386 1.62 -16.67 -3.03
C ASP A 386 1.81 -17.60 -1.82
N TYR A 387 0.91 -18.55 -1.68
CA TYR A 387 0.92 -19.51 -0.58
C TYR A 387 1.88 -20.69 -0.79
N THR A 388 2.55 -20.82 -1.94
CA THR A 388 3.36 -22.00 -2.31
C THR A 388 4.42 -22.32 -1.25
N ASP A 389 5.26 -21.34 -0.89
CA ASP A 389 6.32 -21.53 0.09
C ASP A 389 5.77 -21.65 1.52
N LEU A 390 4.66 -20.97 1.82
CA LEU A 390 3.98 -21.10 3.11
C LEU A 390 3.45 -22.51 3.31
N ILE A 391 2.77 -23.06 2.31
CA ILE A 391 2.26 -24.43 2.29
C ILE A 391 3.42 -25.44 2.44
N ALA A 392 4.51 -25.25 1.71
CA ALA A 392 5.68 -26.13 1.79
C ALA A 392 6.28 -26.15 3.20
N SER A 393 6.40 -24.97 3.83
CA SER A 393 6.89 -24.84 5.20
C SER A 393 5.94 -25.51 6.21
N VAL A 394 4.64 -25.22 6.12
CA VAL A 394 3.63 -25.80 7.03
C VAL A 394 3.56 -27.31 6.92
N LYS A 395 3.59 -27.88 5.71
CA LYS A 395 3.63 -29.32 5.50
C LYS A 395 4.88 -30.00 6.07
N LYS A 396 5.99 -29.28 6.11
CA LYS A 396 7.25 -29.76 6.72
C LYS A 396 7.20 -29.76 8.24
N THR A 397 6.65 -28.70 8.84
CA THR A 397 6.75 -28.44 10.28
C THR A 397 5.53 -28.86 11.10
N GLY A 398 4.36 -28.93 10.49
CA GLY A 398 3.08 -29.25 11.13
C GLY A 398 2.56 -28.21 12.13
N ARG A 399 3.31 -27.14 12.42
CA ARG A 399 3.01 -26.16 13.48
C ARG A 399 3.27 -24.75 13.01
N VAL A 400 2.33 -23.86 13.26
CA VAL A 400 2.38 -22.49 12.71
C VAL A 400 2.07 -21.42 13.77
N VAL A 401 2.92 -20.42 13.85
CA VAL A 401 2.64 -19.14 14.54
C VAL A 401 2.64 -18.03 13.50
N LEU A 402 1.66 -17.14 13.57
CA LEU A 402 1.58 -15.94 12.74
C LEU A 402 1.62 -14.72 13.66
N ALA A 403 2.49 -13.76 13.38
CA ALA A 403 2.68 -12.58 14.23
C ALA A 403 2.76 -11.27 13.44
N SER A 404 2.03 -10.24 13.89
CA SER A 404 2.11 -8.86 13.37
C SER A 404 1.85 -7.82 14.45
N ASP A 405 2.18 -6.56 14.17
CA ASP A 405 1.86 -5.42 15.03
C ASP A 405 0.39 -4.96 14.94
N ALA A 406 -0.38 -5.51 14.00
CA ALA A 406 -1.81 -5.24 13.91
C ALA A 406 -2.57 -5.78 15.13
N CYS A 407 -3.67 -5.11 15.48
CA CYS A 407 -4.61 -5.61 16.49
C CYS A 407 -5.04 -7.04 16.16
N ALA A 408 -5.08 -7.94 17.14
CA ALA A 408 -5.39 -9.34 16.92
C ALA A 408 -6.80 -9.57 16.34
N ARG A 409 -7.75 -8.66 16.63
CA ARG A 409 -9.10 -8.71 16.07
C ARG A 409 -9.10 -8.31 14.61
N GLY A 410 -9.59 -9.22 13.74
CA GLY A 410 -9.74 -8.91 12.31
C GLY A 410 -8.43 -8.62 11.57
N THR A 411 -7.30 -9.06 12.11
CA THR A 411 -6.01 -8.96 11.40
C THR A 411 -6.01 -9.81 10.13
N PHE A 412 -5.26 -9.39 9.11
CA PHE A 412 -5.06 -10.17 7.87
C PHE A 412 -4.45 -11.55 8.13
N LEU A 413 -3.71 -11.71 9.23
CA LEU A 413 -3.18 -13.01 9.64
C LEU A 413 -4.27 -14.05 9.93
N ASN A 414 -5.48 -13.65 10.30
CA ASN A 414 -6.60 -14.58 10.52
C ASN A 414 -7.04 -15.22 9.19
N GLU A 415 -7.09 -14.48 8.10
CA GLU A 415 -7.35 -15.00 6.75
C GLU A 415 -6.25 -15.97 6.32
N ILE A 416 -4.99 -15.62 6.53
CA ILE A 416 -3.85 -16.49 6.19
C ILE A 416 -3.92 -17.80 7.01
N ALA A 417 -4.21 -17.71 8.30
CA ALA A 417 -4.33 -18.87 9.18
C ALA A 417 -5.49 -19.79 8.75
N GLU A 418 -6.62 -19.22 8.35
CA GLU A 418 -7.76 -19.98 7.81
C GLU A 418 -7.40 -20.68 6.50
N ASN A 419 -6.82 -19.94 5.55
CA ASN A 419 -6.40 -20.50 4.27
C ASN A 419 -5.39 -21.64 4.44
N LEU A 420 -4.38 -21.45 5.30
CA LEU A 420 -3.41 -22.50 5.62
C LEU A 420 -4.07 -23.72 6.30
N THR A 421 -5.05 -23.47 7.16
CA THR A 421 -5.81 -24.58 7.78
C THR A 421 -6.55 -25.38 6.71
N ASN A 422 -7.21 -24.72 5.78
CA ASN A 422 -7.94 -25.39 4.69
C ASN A 422 -7.01 -26.15 3.74
N MET A 423 -5.86 -25.55 3.38
CA MET A 423 -4.93 -26.14 2.41
C MET A 423 -3.98 -27.20 3.01
N CYS A 424 -3.77 -27.18 4.34
CA CYS A 424 -2.79 -28.03 5.02
C CYS A 424 -3.38 -28.83 6.18
N PHE A 425 -4.71 -29.00 6.27
CA PHE A 425 -5.38 -29.63 7.41
C PHE A 425 -4.76 -30.97 7.83
N ASP A 426 -4.50 -31.85 6.87
CA ASP A 426 -3.96 -33.19 7.11
C ASP A 426 -2.47 -33.19 7.57
N TYR A 427 -1.81 -32.05 7.54
CA TYR A 427 -0.41 -31.90 7.93
C TYR A 427 -0.25 -31.11 9.23
N LEU A 428 -1.32 -30.56 9.79
CA LEU A 428 -1.26 -29.72 10.99
C LEU A 428 -1.35 -30.59 12.25
N ASP A 429 -0.35 -30.49 13.13
CA ASP A 429 -0.33 -31.12 14.46
C ASP A 429 -1.20 -30.33 15.47
N ALA A 430 -1.41 -29.04 15.23
CA ALA A 430 -2.22 -28.13 16.04
C ALA A 430 -2.80 -26.99 15.19
N PRO A 431 -3.89 -26.35 15.62
CA PRO A 431 -4.40 -25.16 14.95
C PRO A 431 -3.34 -24.05 14.87
N PRO A 432 -3.25 -23.29 13.75
CA PRO A 432 -2.38 -22.11 13.64
C PRO A 432 -2.63 -21.11 14.78
N VAL A 433 -1.57 -20.51 15.29
CA VAL A 433 -1.65 -19.55 16.40
C VAL A 433 -1.40 -18.15 15.87
N VAL A 434 -2.41 -17.29 15.93
CA VAL A 434 -2.29 -15.88 15.53
C VAL A 434 -2.00 -15.01 16.75
N ILE A 435 -0.95 -14.21 16.66
CA ILE A 435 -0.50 -13.25 17.67
C ILE A 435 -0.52 -11.85 17.07
N GLY A 436 -1.29 -10.95 17.63
CA GLY A 436 -1.34 -9.55 17.26
C GLY A 436 -1.20 -8.64 18.48
N ALA A 437 -1.17 -7.34 18.23
CA ALA A 437 -1.31 -6.36 19.30
C ALA A 437 -2.64 -6.57 20.04
N ARG A 438 -2.72 -6.03 21.27
CA ARG A 438 -3.93 -6.08 22.08
C ARG A 438 -5.10 -5.39 21.37
N ASN A 439 -6.32 -5.87 21.65
CA ASN A 439 -7.55 -5.24 21.17
C ASN A 439 -7.90 -3.97 21.98
N TRP A 440 -6.90 -3.21 22.34
CA TRP A 440 -6.99 -1.98 23.10
C TRP A 440 -6.64 -0.76 22.23
N ILE A 441 -6.96 0.42 22.72
CA ILE A 441 -6.38 1.65 22.17
C ILE A 441 -4.88 1.63 22.45
N THR A 442 -4.05 1.95 21.44
CA THR A 442 -2.58 1.95 21.58
C THR A 442 -2.15 2.85 22.73
N PRO A 443 -1.43 2.33 23.72
CA PRO A 443 -1.02 3.11 24.88
C PRO A 443 0.17 4.03 24.57
N PRO A 444 0.58 4.90 25.53
CA PRO A 444 1.85 5.60 25.46
C PRO A 444 3.03 4.63 25.35
N HIS A 445 4.13 5.10 24.75
CA HIS A 445 5.31 4.29 24.38
C HIS A 445 5.90 3.46 25.54
N GLU A 446 5.85 3.96 26.75
CA GLU A 446 6.35 3.28 27.97
C GLU A 446 5.67 1.93 28.20
N PHE A 447 4.47 1.73 27.62
CA PHE A 447 3.68 0.51 27.74
C PHE A 447 3.71 -0.37 26.49
N ASP A 448 4.47 -0.04 25.46
CA ASP A 448 4.57 -0.79 24.20
C ASP A 448 4.76 -2.31 24.41
N LYS A 449 5.61 -2.68 25.40
CA LYS A 449 5.90 -4.09 25.73
C LYS A 449 4.70 -4.90 26.22
N TYR A 450 3.64 -4.23 26.69
CA TYR A 450 2.40 -4.87 27.13
C TYR A 450 1.34 -4.90 26.04
N PHE A 451 1.58 -4.19 24.94
CA PHE A 451 0.61 -3.97 23.89
C PHE A 451 0.97 -4.69 22.59
N PHE A 452 2.18 -4.52 22.11
CA PHE A 452 2.67 -5.17 20.86
C PHE A 452 3.31 -6.54 21.14
N PRO A 453 3.24 -7.50 20.19
CA PRO A 453 3.91 -8.78 20.34
C PRO A 453 5.44 -8.61 20.29
N TYR A 454 6.12 -9.16 21.29
CA TYR A 454 7.56 -9.30 21.37
C TYR A 454 7.96 -10.78 21.23
N ALA A 455 9.26 -11.06 21.21
CA ALA A 455 9.78 -12.43 21.07
C ALA A 455 9.23 -13.37 22.15
N GLU A 456 9.08 -12.87 23.39
CA GLU A 456 8.53 -13.62 24.52
C GLU A 456 7.08 -14.05 24.27
N TRP A 457 6.26 -13.25 23.60
CA TRP A 457 4.88 -13.63 23.28
C TRP A 457 4.83 -14.80 22.31
N ILE A 458 5.75 -14.84 21.34
CA ILE A 458 5.88 -15.94 20.38
C ILE A 458 6.27 -17.22 21.14
N ILE A 459 7.26 -17.14 22.05
CA ILE A 459 7.72 -18.28 22.84
C ILE A 459 6.62 -18.77 23.79
N ASP A 460 5.91 -17.85 24.45
CA ASP A 460 4.77 -18.18 25.32
C ASP A 460 3.68 -18.93 24.54
N ALA A 461 3.34 -18.47 23.33
CA ALA A 461 2.34 -19.10 22.49
C ALA A 461 2.80 -20.48 21.99
N VAL A 462 4.07 -20.63 21.61
CA VAL A 462 4.65 -21.94 21.27
C VAL A 462 4.51 -22.89 22.43
N ASN A 463 4.93 -22.51 23.64
CA ASN A 463 4.85 -23.34 24.84
C ASN A 463 3.41 -23.71 25.20
N ALA A 464 2.50 -22.75 25.14
CA ALA A 464 1.11 -22.98 25.59
C ALA A 464 0.27 -23.80 24.60
N ARG A 465 0.61 -23.80 23.30
CA ARG A 465 -0.32 -24.25 22.27
C ARG A 465 0.27 -25.21 21.22
N LEU A 466 1.60 -25.25 21.03
CA LEU A 466 2.22 -26.00 19.95
C LEU A 466 3.22 -27.04 20.46
N ILE A 467 4.23 -26.62 21.17
CA ILE A 467 5.33 -27.47 21.66
C ILE A 467 5.61 -27.11 23.11
N PRO A 468 5.25 -27.97 24.08
CA PRO A 468 5.58 -27.74 25.49
C PRO A 468 7.10 -27.61 25.68
N LEU A 469 7.55 -26.55 26.35
CA LEU A 469 8.95 -26.27 26.60
C LEU A 469 9.31 -26.67 28.03
N GLU A 470 10.21 -27.63 28.20
CA GLU A 470 10.57 -28.15 29.53
C GLU A 470 11.20 -27.04 30.40
N GLY A 471 10.67 -26.86 31.61
CA GLY A 471 11.14 -25.85 32.55
C GLY A 471 10.78 -24.41 32.21
N TYR A 472 10.05 -24.15 31.13
CA TYR A 472 9.65 -22.79 30.75
C TYR A 472 8.48 -22.29 31.57
N THR A 473 8.61 -21.05 32.02
CA THR A 473 7.50 -20.31 32.65
C THR A 473 7.16 -19.12 31.79
N SER A 474 5.90 -18.95 31.41
CA SER A 474 5.43 -17.79 30.62
C SER A 474 5.81 -16.46 31.26
N THR A 475 6.38 -15.57 30.46
CA THR A 475 6.94 -14.29 30.90
C THR A 475 5.99 -13.12 30.68
N THR A 476 4.92 -13.33 29.91
CA THR A 476 3.96 -12.31 29.54
C THR A 476 2.53 -12.72 29.97
N THR A 477 1.63 -11.75 29.95
CA THR A 477 0.19 -12.06 30.05
C THR A 477 -0.27 -12.80 28.81
N PRO A 478 -1.25 -13.70 28.90
CA PRO A 478 -1.78 -14.40 27.73
C PRO A 478 -2.19 -13.43 26.61
N ASP A 479 -1.93 -13.83 25.36
CA ASP A 479 -2.39 -13.09 24.19
C ASP A 479 -3.93 -13.16 24.04
N GLU A 480 -4.47 -12.35 23.11
CA GLU A 480 -5.92 -12.24 22.93
C GLU A 480 -6.56 -13.59 22.53
N ALA A 481 -5.89 -14.37 21.68
CA ALA A 481 -6.41 -15.69 21.27
C ALA A 481 -6.49 -16.64 22.46
N GLU A 482 -5.50 -16.63 23.35
CA GLU A 482 -5.49 -17.45 24.57
C GLU A 482 -6.55 -16.97 25.58
N ILE A 483 -6.76 -15.65 25.71
CA ILE A 483 -7.82 -15.09 26.55
C ILE A 483 -9.20 -15.55 26.06
N ILE A 484 -9.46 -15.45 24.76
CA ILE A 484 -10.71 -15.92 24.15
C ILE A 484 -10.88 -17.43 24.35
N ARG A 485 -9.80 -18.21 24.14
CA ARG A 485 -9.82 -19.65 24.33
C ARG A 485 -10.21 -20.05 25.75
N ARG A 486 -9.72 -19.33 26.76
CA ARG A 486 -10.01 -19.58 28.18
C ARG A 486 -11.41 -19.12 28.56
N ASN A 487 -11.76 -17.91 28.23
CA ASN A 487 -12.96 -17.23 28.71
C ASN A 487 -14.19 -17.44 27.82
N LYS A 488 -14.01 -17.84 26.54
CA LYS A 488 -15.05 -17.95 25.51
C LYS A 488 -15.74 -16.61 25.18
N LEU A 489 -15.20 -15.51 25.61
CA LEU A 489 -15.70 -14.16 25.34
C LEU A 489 -14.76 -13.48 24.36
N GLY A 490 -15.30 -13.05 23.21
CA GLY A 490 -14.63 -12.13 22.31
C GLY A 490 -14.72 -10.69 22.86
N VAL A 491 -13.67 -9.89 22.71
CA VAL A 491 -13.64 -8.49 23.14
C VAL A 491 -13.95 -7.56 21.99
#